data_80520c4191c09eca4a53483b36a66f64
#
_entry.id   80520c4191c09eca4a53483b36a66f64
#
_cell.length_a   1.000
_cell.length_b   1.000
_cell.length_c   1.000
_cell.angle_alpha   90.00
_cell.angle_beta   90.00
_cell.angle_gamma   90.00
#
_symmetry.space_group_name_H-M   'P 1'
#
loop_
_entity.id
_entity.type
_entity.pdbx_description
1 polymer ?
#
loop_
_entity_poly.entity_id
_entity_poly.type
_entity_poly.pdbx_seq_one_letter_code
_entity_poly.pdbx_strand_id
1 'polypeptide(L)'
;CTSEPYQAPGTKRMAQRLAQLVDGINPEENIYLSAHRVAWLRKRPPAKSAVLKLSQQIELAKELLQAGESAAAADLFQTVRGQAGANRLRTRPSLEEMLALSYLRLGEQKNCLDNHNLASCLLPIEAAGVHKDQAGSRSAIHFYSEVLRKSPFDLTSRWLLNIAYMTLGEYPHKVPEQWLIPPAAFAADYEIGRFTDRAPDLGLDALGLAGGSIMEDFDNDGLQDIIASSWGLSDPLRYFHNQGDGRFAEYTSKAGLTGIVGGLNVNQADYDNDGFVDVLVLRGGWFGADGLHPNSLLRNQGDGTFADITEESGLLSLHPTQTAAWADYDNDGHLDLFIGNESSPQQNHPCELFRNNGDGTFTDIAAATGLDVIGFIKGVAWGDIDNDRLPDLYISRLGEANLLFHNDGPGPNGQWHFTDIT
;
A
#
# COMPACT_ATOMS: atom_id res chain seq x y z
N CYS A 1 -22.07 28.12 13.46
CA CYS A 1 -22.49 26.92 12.73
C CYS A 1 -21.60 26.85 11.52
N THR A 2 -20.54 26.06 11.56
CA THR A 2 -19.77 25.70 10.37
C THR A 2 -20.65 24.73 9.58
N SER A 3 -21.16 25.15 8.41
CA SER A 3 -21.81 24.23 7.49
C SER A 3 -20.83 23.12 7.16
N GLU A 4 -21.29 21.86 7.12
CA GLU A 4 -20.47 20.77 6.60
C GLU A 4 -19.99 21.14 5.17
N PRO A 5 -18.74 20.83 4.82
CA PRO A 5 -18.24 21.06 3.48
C PRO A 5 -19.15 20.40 2.45
N TYR A 6 -19.30 21.03 1.31
CA TYR A 6 -20.08 20.45 0.21
C TYR A 6 -19.41 19.15 -0.25
N GLN A 7 -20.21 18.14 -0.49
CA GLN A 7 -19.76 16.87 -1.06
C GLN A 7 -20.74 16.46 -2.17
N ALA A 8 -20.20 16.18 -3.35
CA ALA A 8 -20.98 15.79 -4.51
C ALA A 8 -21.83 14.51 -4.26
N PRO A 9 -22.99 14.36 -4.89
CA PRO A 9 -23.84 13.19 -4.69
C PRO A 9 -23.16 11.86 -5.01
N GLY A 10 -22.37 11.78 -6.09
CA GLY A 10 -21.59 10.59 -6.44
C GLY A 10 -20.57 10.24 -5.38
N THR A 11 -19.82 11.24 -4.86
CA THR A 11 -18.84 11.04 -3.77
C THR A 11 -19.53 10.50 -2.51
N LYS A 12 -20.72 11.00 -2.16
CA LYS A 12 -21.49 10.46 -1.02
C LYS A 12 -21.89 9.00 -1.24
N ARG A 13 -22.34 8.63 -2.45
CA ARG A 13 -22.69 7.24 -2.78
C ARG A 13 -21.48 6.33 -2.68
N MET A 14 -20.32 6.75 -3.25
CA MET A 14 -19.10 5.97 -3.20
C MET A 14 -18.60 5.81 -1.75
N ALA A 15 -18.58 6.88 -0.95
CA ALA A 15 -18.22 6.83 0.46
C ALA A 15 -19.09 5.84 1.26
N GLN A 16 -20.42 5.85 1.02
CA GLN A 16 -21.32 4.89 1.65
C GLN A 16 -21.05 3.45 1.20
N ARG A 17 -20.78 3.23 -0.09
CA ARG A 17 -20.44 1.91 -0.64
C ARG A 17 -19.14 1.37 -0.03
N LEU A 18 -18.09 2.21 0.05
CA LEU A 18 -16.81 1.84 0.66
C LEU A 18 -16.97 1.48 2.14
N ALA A 19 -17.74 2.27 2.90
CA ALA A 19 -18.02 1.97 4.31
C ALA A 19 -18.77 0.63 4.48
N GLN A 20 -19.77 0.35 3.63
CA GLN A 20 -20.51 -0.93 3.67
C GLN A 20 -19.63 -2.13 3.34
N LEU A 21 -18.68 -1.98 2.39
CA LEU A 21 -17.72 -3.04 2.07
C LEU A 21 -16.83 -3.36 3.27
N VAL A 22 -16.29 -2.35 3.94
CA VAL A 22 -15.44 -2.52 5.14
C VAL A 22 -16.22 -3.21 6.27
N ASP A 23 -17.46 -2.78 6.53
CA ASP A 23 -18.32 -3.38 7.56
C ASP A 23 -18.71 -4.83 7.23
N GLY A 24 -18.76 -5.19 5.96
CA GLY A 24 -19.12 -6.53 5.47
C GLY A 24 -17.96 -7.53 5.46
N ILE A 25 -16.73 -7.10 5.66
CA ILE A 25 -15.55 -7.99 5.61
C ILE A 25 -15.55 -8.96 6.80
N ASN A 26 -15.37 -10.26 6.52
CA ASN A 26 -15.20 -11.26 7.56
C ASN A 26 -13.78 -11.21 8.15
N PRO A 27 -13.58 -10.78 9.41
CA PRO A 27 -12.25 -10.71 10.02
C PRO A 27 -11.58 -12.09 10.20
N GLU A 28 -12.33 -13.20 10.09
CA GLU A 28 -11.77 -14.55 10.16
C GLU A 28 -11.00 -14.89 8.88
N GLU A 29 -11.49 -14.44 7.73
CA GLU A 29 -10.97 -14.75 6.41
C GLU A 29 -9.96 -13.68 5.92
N ASN A 30 -10.20 -12.41 6.25
CA ASN A 30 -9.34 -11.33 5.81
C ASN A 30 -8.16 -11.11 6.76
N ILE A 31 -6.97 -11.54 6.34
CA ILE A 31 -5.72 -11.44 7.11
C ILE A 31 -5.08 -10.04 7.09
N TYR A 32 -5.61 -9.11 6.28
CA TYR A 32 -5.00 -7.79 6.07
C TYR A 32 -5.58 -6.71 6.99
N LEU A 33 -6.75 -6.96 7.60
CA LEU A 33 -7.40 -6.04 8.53
C LEU A 33 -7.03 -6.33 9.99
N SER A 34 -5.74 -6.22 10.33
CA SER A 34 -5.21 -6.65 11.64
C SER A 34 -5.94 -6.01 12.82
N ALA A 35 -6.33 -4.74 12.76
CA ALA A 35 -7.10 -4.09 13.84
C ALA A 35 -8.49 -4.75 14.05
N HIS A 36 -9.21 -5.06 12.96
CA HIS A 36 -10.50 -5.75 13.02
C HIS A 36 -10.32 -7.19 13.50
N ARG A 37 -9.27 -7.88 13.05
CA ARG A 37 -8.91 -9.23 13.51
C ARG A 37 -8.59 -9.27 15.00
N VAL A 38 -7.83 -8.30 15.52
CA VAL A 38 -7.57 -8.17 16.95
C VAL A 38 -8.87 -8.03 17.73
N ALA A 39 -9.78 -7.16 17.29
CA ALA A 39 -11.07 -6.96 17.95
C ALA A 39 -11.92 -8.25 17.95
N TRP A 40 -11.93 -8.99 16.85
CA TRP A 40 -12.61 -10.26 16.70
C TRP A 40 -11.97 -11.36 17.56
N LEU A 41 -10.63 -11.53 17.52
CA LEU A 41 -9.89 -12.52 18.30
C LEU A 41 -10.05 -12.33 19.81
N ARG A 42 -10.09 -11.08 20.29
CA ARG A 42 -10.36 -10.76 21.71
C ARG A 42 -11.74 -11.21 22.17
N LYS A 43 -12.73 -11.28 21.28
CA LYS A 43 -14.10 -11.76 21.58
C LYS A 43 -14.27 -13.26 21.43
N ARG A 44 -13.31 -13.97 20.83
CA ARG A 44 -13.36 -15.40 20.56
C ARG A 44 -13.36 -16.18 21.88
N PRO A 45 -14.29 -17.16 22.06
CA PRO A 45 -14.30 -17.97 23.29
C PRO A 45 -12.99 -18.76 23.44
N PRO A 46 -12.49 -18.94 24.68
CA PRO A 46 -11.27 -19.69 24.90
C PRO A 46 -11.46 -21.17 24.51
N ALA A 47 -10.48 -21.72 23.81
CA ALA A 47 -10.49 -23.11 23.39
C ALA A 47 -10.50 -24.08 24.58
N LYS A 48 -11.08 -25.26 24.40
CA LYS A 48 -11.24 -26.25 25.46
C LYS A 48 -9.90 -26.92 25.89
N SER A 49 -8.97 -27.10 24.97
CA SER A 49 -7.67 -27.73 25.29
C SER A 49 -6.57 -26.71 25.54
N ALA A 50 -5.59 -27.05 26.39
CA ALA A 50 -4.46 -26.18 26.70
C ALA A 50 -3.63 -25.81 25.45
N VAL A 51 -3.43 -26.78 24.54
CA VAL A 51 -2.68 -26.57 23.29
C VAL A 51 -3.41 -25.57 22.38
N LEU A 52 -4.72 -25.72 22.20
CA LEU A 52 -5.52 -24.79 21.39
C LEU A 52 -5.62 -23.40 22.02
N LYS A 53 -5.64 -23.28 23.37
CA LYS A 53 -5.55 -21.98 24.03
C LYS A 53 -4.25 -21.28 23.72
N LEU A 54 -3.12 -22.00 23.79
CA LEU A 54 -1.82 -21.44 23.40
C LEU A 54 -1.80 -21.00 21.95
N SER A 55 -2.37 -21.80 21.03
CA SER A 55 -2.46 -21.42 19.62
C SER A 55 -3.29 -20.16 19.41
N GLN A 56 -4.44 -20.00 20.10
CA GLN A 56 -5.25 -18.78 20.06
C GLN A 56 -4.50 -17.56 20.61
N GLN A 57 -3.73 -17.73 21.69
CA GLN A 57 -2.91 -16.64 22.26
C GLN A 57 -1.80 -16.23 21.30
N ILE A 58 -1.15 -17.20 20.61
CA ILE A 58 -0.13 -16.91 19.61
C ILE A 58 -0.73 -16.18 18.40
N GLU A 59 -1.90 -16.60 17.93
CA GLU A 59 -2.62 -15.95 16.85
C GLU A 59 -2.94 -14.49 17.22
N LEU A 60 -3.52 -14.27 18.39
CA LEU A 60 -3.80 -12.91 18.86
C LEU A 60 -2.53 -12.08 19.00
N ALA A 61 -1.43 -12.63 19.53
CA ALA A 61 -0.17 -11.89 19.67
C ALA A 61 0.43 -11.51 18.32
N LYS A 62 0.32 -12.36 17.30
CA LYS A 62 0.73 -12.04 15.92
C LYS A 62 -0.08 -10.90 15.35
N GLU A 63 -1.40 -10.95 15.48
CA GLU A 63 -2.29 -9.89 15.00
C GLU A 63 -2.06 -8.57 15.74
N LEU A 64 -1.82 -8.60 17.05
CA LEU A 64 -1.44 -7.42 17.83
C LEU A 64 -0.17 -6.77 17.28
N LEU A 65 0.85 -7.58 16.94
CA LEU A 65 2.08 -7.07 16.36
C LEU A 65 1.84 -6.43 15.00
N GLN A 66 1.03 -7.05 14.14
CA GLN A 66 0.67 -6.53 12.82
C GLN A 66 -0.18 -5.26 12.92
N ALA A 67 -1.06 -5.18 13.93
CA ALA A 67 -1.86 -3.99 14.21
C ALA A 67 -1.06 -2.83 14.87
N GLY A 68 0.25 -3.00 15.08
CA GLY A 68 1.09 -1.99 15.74
C GLY A 68 1.01 -1.97 17.27
N GLU A 69 0.24 -2.88 17.90
CA GLU A 69 0.17 -3.03 19.36
C GLU A 69 1.38 -3.83 19.91
N SER A 70 2.61 -3.39 19.59
CA SER A 70 3.85 -4.15 19.83
C SER A 70 4.09 -4.46 21.31
N ALA A 71 3.73 -3.59 22.23
CA ALA A 71 3.83 -3.82 23.67
C ALA A 71 2.92 -4.98 24.10
N ALA A 72 1.63 -4.94 23.72
CA ALA A 72 0.66 -6.00 24.04
C ALA A 72 1.06 -7.34 23.40
N ALA A 73 1.60 -7.31 22.17
CA ALA A 73 2.13 -8.50 21.52
C ALA A 73 3.29 -9.13 22.30
N ALA A 74 4.28 -8.32 22.72
CA ALA A 74 5.42 -8.79 23.51
C ALA A 74 4.98 -9.41 24.84
N ASP A 75 4.07 -8.76 25.56
CA ASP A 75 3.54 -9.24 26.85
C ASP A 75 2.81 -10.58 26.68
N LEU A 76 2.01 -10.72 25.62
CA LEU A 76 1.28 -11.95 25.34
C LEU A 76 2.21 -13.08 24.92
N PHE A 77 3.22 -12.83 24.06
CA PHE A 77 4.24 -13.82 23.71
C PHE A 77 5.07 -14.27 24.92
N GLN A 78 5.44 -13.34 25.83
CA GLN A 78 6.11 -13.69 27.08
C GLN A 78 5.24 -14.60 27.96
N THR A 79 3.94 -14.26 28.07
CA THR A 79 2.97 -15.08 28.83
C THR A 79 2.89 -16.49 28.25
N VAL A 80 2.77 -16.61 26.92
CA VAL A 80 2.72 -17.91 26.23
C VAL A 80 4.00 -18.69 26.48
N ARG A 81 5.18 -18.05 26.35
CA ARG A 81 6.49 -18.68 26.58
C ARG A 81 6.63 -19.27 27.98
N GLY A 82 6.05 -18.62 28.98
CA GLY A 82 6.06 -19.09 30.38
C GLY A 82 5.10 -20.26 30.67
N GLN A 83 4.19 -20.60 29.76
CA GLN A 83 3.19 -21.63 30.01
C GLN A 83 3.75 -23.07 29.74
N ALA A 84 3.26 -24.02 30.52
CA ALA A 84 3.63 -25.44 30.35
C ALA A 84 3.18 -25.95 28.96
N GLY A 85 4.12 -26.46 28.17
CA GLY A 85 3.85 -26.97 26.82
C GLY A 85 4.18 -26.02 25.68
N ALA A 86 4.48 -24.74 25.93
CA ALA A 86 4.88 -23.78 24.90
C ALA A 86 6.10 -24.28 24.09
N ASN A 87 7.09 -24.90 24.75
CA ASN A 87 8.27 -25.48 24.10
C ASN A 87 7.97 -26.67 23.16
N ARG A 88 6.74 -27.23 23.21
CA ARG A 88 6.29 -28.29 22.30
C ARG A 88 5.62 -27.73 21.05
N LEU A 89 5.27 -26.45 21.04
CA LEU A 89 4.70 -25.78 19.88
C LEU A 89 5.81 -25.43 18.90
N ARG A 90 5.84 -26.12 17.78
CA ARG A 90 6.72 -25.76 16.66
C ARG A 90 5.99 -24.72 15.80
N THR A 91 6.21 -23.44 16.11
CA THR A 91 5.72 -22.34 15.27
C THR A 91 6.82 -21.90 14.32
N ARG A 92 6.44 -21.40 13.15
CA ARG A 92 7.33 -20.67 12.24
C ARG A 92 6.68 -19.33 11.94
N PRO A 93 7.32 -18.19 12.25
CA PRO A 93 8.53 -18.03 13.08
C PRO A 93 8.39 -18.61 14.51
N SER A 94 9.51 -18.86 15.19
CA SER A 94 9.53 -19.33 16.59
C SER A 94 9.02 -18.28 17.56
N LEU A 95 8.69 -18.66 18.80
CA LEU A 95 8.27 -17.69 19.83
C LEU A 95 9.37 -16.68 20.16
N GLU A 96 10.62 -17.10 20.13
CA GLU A 96 11.77 -16.24 20.37
C GLU A 96 11.95 -15.21 19.26
N GLU A 97 11.76 -15.59 17.98
CA GLU A 97 11.78 -14.67 16.83
C GLU A 97 10.63 -13.63 16.94
N MET A 98 9.43 -14.09 17.28
CA MET A 98 8.27 -13.18 17.44
C MET A 98 8.46 -12.21 18.61
N LEU A 99 9.05 -12.68 19.72
CA LEU A 99 9.40 -11.82 20.86
C LEU A 99 10.46 -10.80 20.49
N ALA A 100 11.53 -11.24 19.82
CA ALA A 100 12.60 -10.35 19.37
C ALA A 100 12.05 -9.25 18.45
N LEU A 101 11.20 -9.62 17.49
CA LEU A 101 10.55 -8.69 16.56
C LEU A 101 9.64 -7.73 17.32
N SER A 102 8.81 -8.23 18.25
CA SER A 102 7.90 -7.38 19.04
C SER A 102 8.66 -6.32 19.84
N TYR A 103 9.78 -6.68 20.47
CA TYR A 103 10.61 -5.74 21.21
C TYR A 103 11.36 -4.76 20.30
N LEU A 104 11.83 -5.19 19.13
CA LEU A 104 12.48 -4.29 18.17
C LEU A 104 11.47 -3.24 17.67
N ARG A 105 10.26 -3.67 17.27
CA ARG A 105 9.17 -2.78 16.85
C ARG A 105 8.73 -1.83 17.99
N LEU A 106 8.66 -2.32 19.22
CA LEU A 106 8.38 -1.46 20.38
C LEU A 106 9.45 -0.38 20.55
N GLY A 107 10.73 -0.75 20.37
CA GLY A 107 11.86 0.21 20.39
C GLY A 107 11.74 1.24 19.25
N GLU A 108 11.41 0.82 18.04
CA GLU A 108 11.17 1.72 16.91
C GLU A 108 10.00 2.67 17.20
N GLN A 109 8.85 2.17 17.63
CA GLN A 109 7.69 3.00 17.94
C GLN A 109 8.01 4.09 18.97
N LYS A 110 8.70 3.76 20.07
CA LYS A 110 9.08 4.74 21.10
C LYS A 110 10.12 5.76 20.65
N ASN A 111 10.97 5.43 19.71
CA ASN A 111 12.08 6.29 19.31
C ASN A 111 11.86 6.95 17.94
N CYS A 112 11.24 6.25 16.98
CA CYS A 112 11.03 6.79 15.64
C CYS A 112 9.75 7.62 15.54
N LEU A 113 8.66 7.26 16.23
CA LEU A 113 7.43 8.07 16.24
C LEU A 113 7.55 9.28 17.18
N ASP A 114 8.10 9.07 18.40
CA ASP A 114 8.18 10.13 19.41
C ASP A 114 9.41 11.03 19.23
N ASN A 115 10.38 10.67 18.41
CA ASN A 115 11.66 11.37 18.23
C ASN A 115 12.20 11.22 16.81
N HIS A 116 11.31 11.30 15.82
CA HIS A 116 11.70 11.25 14.40
C HIS A 116 12.70 12.36 14.08
N ASN A 117 13.75 12.03 13.33
CA ASN A 117 14.78 12.97 12.89
C ASN A 117 15.46 12.48 11.61
N LEU A 118 16.26 13.33 10.98
CA LEU A 118 16.91 13.09 9.69
C LEU A 118 17.83 11.85 9.63
N ALA A 119 18.27 11.33 10.78
CA ALA A 119 19.10 10.13 10.87
C ALA A 119 18.29 8.88 11.22
N SER A 120 16.98 9.01 11.49
CA SER A 120 16.11 7.87 11.73
C SER A 120 16.02 7.00 10.48
N CYS A 121 16.00 5.67 10.66
CA CYS A 121 15.82 4.69 9.58
C CYS A 121 16.93 4.63 8.51
N LEU A 122 18.00 5.38 8.62
CA LEU A 122 19.15 5.31 7.71
C LEU A 122 20.18 4.26 8.21
N LEU A 123 20.56 3.33 7.34
CA LEU A 123 21.52 2.29 7.65
C LEU A 123 22.93 2.66 7.15
N PRO A 124 23.98 2.42 7.99
CA PRO A 124 23.89 2.02 9.40
C PRO A 124 23.29 3.14 10.27
N ILE A 125 22.49 2.76 11.30
CA ILE A 125 21.89 3.73 12.22
C ILE A 125 22.99 4.31 13.12
N GLU A 126 23.18 5.63 13.07
CA GLU A 126 24.24 6.35 13.77
C GLU A 126 23.74 7.69 14.32
N ALA A 127 24.56 8.33 15.15
CA ALA A 127 24.36 9.67 15.64
C ALA A 127 22.95 9.90 16.24
N ALA A 128 22.17 10.84 15.67
CA ALA A 128 20.82 11.18 16.13
C ALA A 128 19.78 10.05 15.92
N GLY A 129 20.08 9.07 15.03
CA GLY A 129 19.22 7.90 14.81
C GLY A 129 19.31 6.86 15.92
N VAL A 130 20.30 6.96 16.84
CA VAL A 130 20.44 6.05 17.99
C VAL A 130 19.27 6.24 18.95
N HIS A 131 18.66 5.13 19.38
CA HIS A 131 17.50 5.13 20.26
C HIS A 131 17.81 5.72 21.64
N LYS A 132 16.97 6.62 22.12
CA LYS A 132 17.01 7.16 23.49
C LYS A 132 16.46 6.14 24.49
N ASP A 133 15.29 5.55 24.21
CA ASP A 133 14.78 4.39 24.95
C ASP A 133 15.35 3.11 24.35
N GLN A 134 16.33 2.56 25.04
CA GLN A 134 17.08 1.39 24.60
C GLN A 134 16.47 0.04 25.02
N ALA A 135 15.42 0.04 25.82
CA ALA A 135 14.88 -1.17 26.44
C ALA A 135 14.40 -2.19 25.40
N GLY A 136 13.70 -1.73 24.36
CA GLY A 136 13.22 -2.57 23.27
C GLY A 136 14.37 -3.25 22.51
N SER A 137 15.36 -2.47 22.07
CA SER A 137 16.53 -2.98 21.34
C SER A 137 17.37 -3.98 22.16
N ARG A 138 17.56 -3.74 23.45
CA ARG A 138 18.27 -4.69 24.33
C ARG A 138 17.51 -6.00 24.49
N SER A 139 16.19 -5.94 24.64
CA SER A 139 15.35 -7.15 24.70
C SER A 139 15.39 -7.92 23.37
N ALA A 140 15.33 -7.20 22.24
CA ALA A 140 15.45 -7.81 20.91
C ALA A 140 16.78 -8.54 20.74
N ILE A 141 17.90 -7.93 21.12
CA ILE A 141 19.24 -8.57 21.10
C ILE A 141 19.26 -9.85 21.91
N HIS A 142 18.66 -9.85 23.11
CA HIS A 142 18.60 -11.06 23.94
C HIS A 142 17.92 -12.21 23.18
N PHE A 143 16.73 -11.99 22.62
CA PHE A 143 15.97 -13.05 21.97
C PHE A 143 16.54 -13.44 20.60
N TYR A 144 16.99 -12.51 19.76
CA TYR A 144 17.70 -12.85 18.51
C TYR A 144 18.98 -13.67 18.79
N SER A 145 19.69 -13.36 19.88
CA SER A 145 20.84 -14.17 20.28
C SER A 145 20.45 -15.59 20.70
N GLU A 146 19.29 -15.78 21.35
CA GLU A 146 18.77 -17.13 21.65
C GLU A 146 18.41 -17.90 20.36
N VAL A 147 17.79 -17.25 19.38
CA VAL A 147 17.49 -17.84 18.07
C VAL A 147 18.77 -18.27 17.37
N LEU A 148 19.74 -17.38 17.25
CA LEU A 148 20.97 -17.63 16.50
C LEU A 148 21.88 -18.66 17.16
N ARG A 149 21.83 -18.88 18.49
CA ARG A 149 22.50 -20.02 19.14
C ARG A 149 21.86 -21.36 18.72
N LYS A 150 20.56 -21.41 18.44
CA LYS A 150 19.85 -22.63 18.01
C LYS A 150 19.88 -22.79 16.48
N SER A 151 19.88 -21.69 15.74
CA SER A 151 19.81 -21.61 14.29
C SER A 151 20.84 -20.60 13.75
N PRO A 152 22.16 -20.95 13.72
CA PRO A 152 23.23 -19.99 13.41
C PRO A 152 23.16 -19.39 12.00
N PHE A 153 22.43 -20.03 11.08
CA PHE A 153 22.30 -19.63 9.69
C PHE A 153 20.98 -18.90 9.39
N ASP A 154 20.21 -18.51 10.42
CA ASP A 154 19.03 -17.69 10.23
C ASP A 154 19.42 -16.26 9.85
N LEU A 155 19.30 -15.94 8.55
CA LEU A 155 19.73 -14.66 7.99
C LEU A 155 18.85 -13.50 8.47
N THR A 156 17.56 -13.73 8.67
CA THR A 156 16.62 -12.72 9.16
C THR A 156 16.96 -12.31 10.58
N SER A 157 17.12 -13.28 11.49
CA SER A 157 17.52 -12.98 12.87
C SER A 157 18.90 -12.35 12.96
N ARG A 158 19.84 -12.76 12.09
CA ARG A 158 21.17 -12.13 12.00
C ARG A 158 21.08 -10.68 11.57
N TRP A 159 20.30 -10.39 10.53
CA TRP A 159 20.08 -9.02 10.06
C TRP A 159 19.48 -8.14 11.15
N LEU A 160 18.37 -8.57 11.73
CA LEU A 160 17.65 -7.81 12.77
C LEU A 160 18.45 -7.66 14.07
N LEU A 161 19.32 -8.62 14.40
CA LEU A 161 20.27 -8.48 15.50
C LEU A 161 21.25 -7.32 15.26
N ASN A 162 21.82 -7.21 14.05
CA ASN A 162 22.71 -6.11 13.71
C ASN A 162 21.99 -4.75 13.75
N ILE A 163 20.75 -4.67 13.23
CA ILE A 163 19.91 -3.47 13.37
C ILE A 163 19.72 -3.10 14.85
N ALA A 164 19.37 -4.07 15.70
CA ALA A 164 19.20 -3.81 17.13
C ALA A 164 20.48 -3.29 17.80
N TYR A 165 21.67 -3.72 17.38
CA TYR A 165 22.93 -3.13 17.84
C TYR A 165 23.18 -1.72 17.27
N MET A 166 22.77 -1.45 16.01
CA MET A 166 22.87 -0.11 15.42
C MET A 166 22.00 0.87 16.20
N THR A 167 20.75 0.50 16.53
CA THR A 167 19.87 1.36 17.32
C THR A 167 20.39 1.69 18.71
N LEU A 168 21.37 0.94 19.22
CA LEU A 168 22.06 1.22 20.49
C LEU A 168 23.34 2.04 20.32
N GLY A 169 23.79 2.30 19.08
CA GLY A 169 25.12 2.86 18.80
C GLY A 169 26.26 1.88 19.17
N GLU A 170 25.97 0.58 19.23
CA GLU A 170 26.91 -0.46 19.64
C GLU A 170 27.44 -1.29 18.45
N TYR A 171 26.90 -1.08 17.26
CA TYR A 171 27.40 -1.65 16.01
C TYR A 171 28.64 -0.86 15.53
N PRO A 172 29.66 -1.52 14.94
CA PRO A 172 29.83 -2.97 14.81
C PRO A 172 30.49 -3.63 16.04
N HIS A 173 31.00 -2.82 16.98
CA HIS A 173 32.01 -3.22 17.98
C HIS A 173 31.50 -4.21 19.03
N LYS A 174 30.20 -4.24 19.32
CA LYS A 174 29.62 -5.15 20.31
C LYS A 174 28.80 -6.29 19.70
N VAL A 175 28.67 -6.33 18.39
CA VAL A 175 28.04 -7.47 17.71
C VAL A 175 28.98 -8.68 17.82
N PRO A 176 28.52 -9.87 18.27
CA PRO A 176 29.35 -11.09 18.28
C PRO A 176 29.88 -11.38 16.87
N GLU A 177 31.18 -11.66 16.77
CA GLU A 177 31.90 -11.80 15.49
C GLU A 177 31.22 -12.77 14.53
N GLN A 178 30.75 -13.93 15.04
CA GLN A 178 30.07 -14.95 14.23
C GLN A 178 28.74 -14.46 13.59
N TRP A 179 28.15 -13.40 14.12
CA TRP A 179 26.89 -12.85 13.64
C TRP A 179 27.03 -11.44 13.05
N LEU A 180 28.21 -10.87 13.10
CA LEU A 180 28.48 -9.55 12.55
C LEU A 180 28.25 -9.53 11.03
N ILE A 181 27.49 -8.55 10.58
CA ILE A 181 27.47 -8.11 9.18
C ILE A 181 28.48 -6.97 9.09
N PRO A 182 29.59 -7.17 8.32
CA PRO A 182 30.67 -6.18 8.33
C PRO A 182 30.24 -4.84 7.75
N PRO A 183 30.78 -3.70 8.21
CA PRO A 183 30.44 -2.37 7.69
C PRO A 183 30.55 -2.24 6.17
N ALA A 184 31.49 -2.95 5.55
CA ALA A 184 31.65 -2.98 4.10
C ALA A 184 30.38 -3.46 3.34
N ALA A 185 29.49 -4.23 4.00
CA ALA A 185 28.22 -4.65 3.40
C ALA A 185 27.22 -3.49 3.23
N PHE A 186 27.43 -2.35 3.90
CA PHE A 186 26.63 -1.14 3.82
C PHE A 186 27.33 -0.02 3.04
N ALA A 187 28.54 -0.27 2.53
CA ALA A 187 29.25 0.70 1.71
C ALA A 187 28.60 0.79 0.32
N ALA A 188 28.38 2.00 -0.15
CA ALA A 188 27.99 2.25 -1.52
C ALA A 188 29.22 2.40 -2.42
N ASP A 189 29.11 2.02 -3.69
CA ASP A 189 30.19 2.19 -4.68
C ASP A 189 30.47 3.66 -4.99
N TYR A 190 29.49 4.53 -4.76
CA TYR A 190 29.57 5.97 -4.97
C TYR A 190 28.64 6.72 -4.03
N GLU A 191 28.95 7.99 -3.72
CA GLU A 191 28.15 8.85 -2.86
C GLU A 191 27.15 9.64 -3.71
N ILE A 192 25.86 9.38 -3.50
CA ILE A 192 24.77 10.13 -4.17
C ILE A 192 24.20 11.25 -3.30
N GLY A 193 24.74 11.44 -2.09
CA GLY A 193 24.16 12.29 -1.08
C GLY A 193 22.94 11.65 -0.39
N ARG A 194 22.42 12.34 0.61
CA ARG A 194 21.25 11.89 1.37
C ARG A 194 20.07 12.81 1.12
N PHE A 195 18.91 12.22 0.85
CA PHE A 195 17.66 12.97 0.85
C PHE A 195 17.25 13.26 2.28
N THR A 196 16.90 14.51 2.54
CA THR A 196 16.41 14.94 3.85
C THR A 196 14.90 14.68 3.91
N ASP A 197 14.43 13.98 4.94
CA ASP A 197 13.00 13.86 5.20
C ASP A 197 12.46 15.22 5.66
N ARG A 198 11.58 15.78 4.85
CA ARG A 198 10.95 17.08 5.08
C ARG A 198 9.47 16.95 5.47
N ALA A 199 8.89 15.74 5.44
CA ALA A 199 7.47 15.55 5.66
C ALA A 199 6.98 16.16 6.99
N PRO A 200 7.68 16.00 8.15
CA PRO A 200 7.24 16.61 9.40
C PRO A 200 7.27 18.14 9.39
N ASP A 201 8.28 18.73 8.74
CA ASP A 201 8.42 20.19 8.65
C ASP A 201 7.37 20.84 7.74
N LEU A 202 6.89 20.07 6.76
CA LEU A 202 5.97 20.53 5.71
C LEU A 202 4.50 20.24 6.02
N GLY A 203 4.19 19.47 7.10
CA GLY A 203 2.83 19.07 7.43
C GLY A 203 2.33 17.87 6.61
N LEU A 204 3.25 17.00 6.15
CA LEU A 204 2.97 15.83 5.31
C LEU A 204 3.14 14.49 6.06
N ASP A 205 3.41 14.52 7.36
CA ASP A 205 3.71 13.35 8.21
C ASP A 205 2.45 12.57 8.63
N ALA A 206 1.58 12.26 7.67
CA ALA A 206 0.35 11.52 7.91
C ALA A 206 0.62 10.02 8.14
N LEU A 207 -0.03 9.45 9.16
CA LEU A 207 -0.01 8.02 9.44
C LEU A 207 -1.03 7.28 8.57
N GLY A 208 -0.64 6.11 8.08
CA GLY A 208 -1.47 5.21 7.30
C GLY A 208 -0.67 3.99 6.85
N LEU A 209 -1.32 3.07 6.14
CA LEU A 209 -0.63 2.02 5.39
C LEU A 209 -0.20 2.60 4.05
N ALA A 210 0.99 2.20 3.56
CA ALA A 210 1.52 2.72 2.31
C ALA A 210 0.54 2.51 1.14
N GLY A 211 0.32 3.56 0.36
CA GLY A 211 -0.45 3.59 -0.88
C GLY A 211 0.33 4.31 -1.98
N GLY A 212 -0.37 4.82 -2.97
CA GLY A 212 0.19 5.70 -4.01
C GLY A 212 0.18 7.15 -3.59
N SER A 213 0.96 7.96 -4.30
CA SER A 213 0.91 9.43 -4.20
C SER A 213 1.13 10.05 -5.57
N ILE A 214 0.46 11.15 -5.81
CA ILE A 214 0.58 11.98 -7.02
C ILE A 214 0.80 13.43 -6.62
N MET A 215 1.47 14.16 -7.48
CA MET A 215 1.78 15.57 -7.29
C MET A 215 1.42 16.33 -8.56
N GLU A 216 0.48 17.27 -8.44
CA GLU A 216 -0.02 18.12 -9.51
C GLU A 216 -0.52 19.45 -8.96
N ASP A 217 -0.68 20.44 -9.84
CA ASP A 217 -1.37 21.69 -9.54
C ASP A 217 -2.86 21.50 -9.75
N PHE A 218 -3.57 21.00 -8.68
CA PHE A 218 -4.97 20.62 -8.81
C PHE A 218 -5.97 21.78 -8.81
N ASP A 219 -5.55 22.98 -8.41
CA ASP A 219 -6.42 24.17 -8.43
C ASP A 219 -5.94 25.28 -9.38
N ASN A 220 -4.88 24.98 -10.16
CA ASN A 220 -4.26 25.86 -11.16
C ASN A 220 -3.77 27.19 -10.54
N ASP A 221 -3.27 27.16 -9.30
CA ASP A 221 -2.65 28.32 -8.62
C ASP A 221 -1.16 28.48 -8.95
N GLY A 222 -0.56 27.55 -9.67
CA GLY A 222 0.85 27.50 -10.06
C GLY A 222 1.74 26.78 -9.05
N LEU A 223 1.17 26.16 -8.01
CA LEU A 223 1.88 25.40 -6.99
C LEU A 223 1.46 23.93 -7.06
N GLN A 224 2.41 23.04 -6.84
CA GLN A 224 2.09 21.61 -6.84
C GLN A 224 1.53 21.16 -5.49
N ASP A 225 0.37 20.54 -5.52
CA ASP A 225 -0.30 19.87 -4.43
C ASP A 225 0.05 18.38 -4.36
N ILE A 226 -0.39 17.68 -3.32
CA ILE A 226 -0.19 16.24 -3.17
C ILE A 226 -1.51 15.55 -2.83
N ILE A 227 -1.81 14.47 -3.56
CA ILE A 227 -2.82 13.50 -3.14
C ILE A 227 -2.13 12.20 -2.79
N ALA A 228 -2.44 11.65 -1.62
CA ALA A 228 -1.88 10.41 -1.12
C ALA A 228 -3.00 9.44 -0.70
N SER A 229 -2.90 8.20 -1.15
CA SER A 229 -3.79 7.12 -0.73
C SER A 229 -3.16 6.25 0.36
N SER A 230 -3.97 5.40 0.96
CA SER A 230 -3.51 4.37 1.90
C SER A 230 -4.15 3.04 1.53
N TRP A 231 -3.39 1.96 1.64
CA TRP A 231 -3.91 0.61 1.41
C TRP A 231 -4.92 0.17 2.47
N GLY A 232 -4.91 0.81 3.65
CA GLY A 232 -5.87 0.56 4.72
C GLY A 232 -7.29 0.91 4.30
N LEU A 233 -8.20 -0.08 4.33
CA LEU A 233 -9.56 0.05 3.81
C LEU A 233 -10.42 1.11 4.51
N SER A 234 -10.00 1.57 5.69
CA SER A 234 -10.67 2.65 6.44
C SER A 234 -9.85 3.94 6.47
N ASP A 235 -8.65 3.94 5.88
CA ASP A 235 -7.77 5.10 5.87
C ASP A 235 -8.22 6.08 4.78
N PRO A 236 -8.28 7.39 5.07
CA PRO A 236 -8.74 8.38 4.11
C PRO A 236 -7.75 8.56 2.95
N LEU A 237 -8.28 8.79 1.75
CA LEU A 237 -7.54 9.50 0.72
C LEU A 237 -7.27 10.91 1.25
N ARG A 238 -6.02 11.40 1.15
CA ARG A 238 -5.61 12.70 1.66
C ARG A 238 -5.24 13.63 0.53
N TYR A 239 -5.76 14.84 0.58
CA TYR A 239 -5.37 15.94 -0.29
C TYR A 239 -4.65 17.00 0.54
N PHE A 240 -3.40 17.27 0.19
CA PHE A 240 -2.54 18.27 0.81
C PHE A 240 -2.33 19.43 -0.18
N HIS A 241 -2.96 20.54 0.11
CA HIS A 241 -2.84 21.76 -0.68
C HIS A 241 -1.61 22.56 -0.26
N ASN A 242 -0.83 23.01 -1.23
CA ASN A 242 0.38 23.83 -1.06
C ASN A 242 0.00 25.25 -0.68
N GLN A 243 0.51 25.76 0.43
CA GLN A 243 0.16 27.09 0.93
C GLN A 243 1.02 28.21 0.32
N GLY A 244 1.98 27.90 -0.54
CA GLY A 244 2.91 28.87 -1.13
C GLY A 244 3.99 29.40 -0.20
N ASP A 245 3.97 29.02 1.07
CA ASP A 245 4.96 29.40 2.09
C ASP A 245 5.96 28.27 2.42
N GLY A 246 5.94 27.20 1.61
CA GLY A 246 6.74 26.00 1.80
C GLY A 246 6.11 24.99 2.76
N ARG A 247 4.81 25.10 3.02
CA ARG A 247 4.03 24.17 3.82
C ARG A 247 2.80 23.69 3.08
N PHE A 248 2.27 22.54 3.54
CA PHE A 248 1.04 21.98 3.05
C PHE A 248 -0.02 21.97 4.16
N ALA A 249 -1.28 22.07 3.76
CA ALA A 249 -2.42 21.91 4.65
C ALA A 249 -3.36 20.82 4.11
N GLU A 250 -3.86 19.95 4.99
CA GLU A 250 -4.79 18.90 4.59
C GLU A 250 -6.16 19.49 4.24
N TYR A 251 -6.55 19.37 2.97
CA TYR A 251 -7.80 19.89 2.40
C TYR A 251 -8.80 18.79 2.04
N THR A 252 -8.57 17.54 2.43
CA THR A 252 -9.44 16.38 2.14
C THR A 252 -10.93 16.68 2.33
N SER A 253 -11.30 17.24 3.46
CA SER A 253 -12.70 17.59 3.75
C SER A 253 -13.17 18.80 2.93
N LYS A 254 -12.33 19.81 2.73
CA LYS A 254 -12.66 20.99 1.91
C LYS A 254 -12.86 20.62 0.44
N ALA A 255 -12.05 19.68 -0.04
CA ALA A 255 -12.13 19.16 -1.40
C ALA A 255 -13.31 18.19 -1.64
N GLY A 256 -14.17 17.97 -0.63
CA GLY A 256 -15.32 17.10 -0.76
C GLY A 256 -15.02 15.61 -0.74
N LEU A 257 -13.81 15.20 -0.32
CA LEU A 257 -13.32 13.81 -0.37
C LEU A 257 -13.59 13.01 0.92
N THR A 258 -14.36 13.54 1.86
CA THR A 258 -14.67 12.83 3.12
C THR A 258 -15.32 11.47 2.84
N GLY A 259 -14.76 10.40 3.45
CA GLY A 259 -15.25 9.03 3.28
C GLY A 259 -14.77 8.31 2.01
N ILE A 260 -14.01 8.97 1.15
CA ILE A 260 -13.23 8.30 0.12
C ILE A 260 -12.01 7.69 0.82
N VAL A 261 -11.99 6.37 0.92
CA VAL A 261 -11.02 5.60 1.70
C VAL A 261 -10.35 4.52 0.87
N GLY A 262 -9.25 4.00 1.38
CA GLY A 262 -8.48 2.96 0.71
C GLY A 262 -7.76 3.50 -0.53
N GLY A 263 -7.13 2.60 -1.26
CA GLY A 263 -6.37 2.90 -2.48
C GLY A 263 -4.93 2.41 -2.36
N LEU A 264 -4.65 1.31 -3.04
CA LEU A 264 -3.27 0.80 -3.13
C LEU A 264 -2.44 1.71 -4.03
N ASN A 265 -3.06 2.31 -5.04
CA ASN A 265 -2.41 3.23 -5.97
C ASN A 265 -3.35 4.35 -6.39
N VAL A 266 -2.77 5.42 -6.93
CA VAL A 266 -3.47 6.55 -7.54
C VAL A 266 -2.78 6.95 -8.83
N ASN A 267 -3.58 7.34 -9.83
CA ASN A 267 -3.11 7.89 -11.09
C ASN A 267 -3.82 9.21 -11.35
N GLN A 268 -3.23 10.05 -12.22
CA GLN A 268 -3.82 11.33 -12.62
C GLN A 268 -3.85 11.47 -14.14
N ALA A 269 -4.85 12.18 -14.64
CA ALA A 269 -4.96 12.62 -16.03
C ALA A 269 -6.06 13.68 -16.15
N ASP A 270 -5.93 14.60 -17.08
CA ASP A 270 -7.03 15.43 -17.57
C ASP A 270 -7.78 14.59 -18.63
N TYR A 271 -8.73 13.74 -18.16
CA TYR A 271 -9.38 12.75 -19.05
C TYR A 271 -10.46 13.36 -19.93
N ASP A 272 -11.06 14.49 -19.51
CA ASP A 272 -12.15 15.16 -20.25
C ASP A 272 -11.69 16.44 -20.97
N ASN A 273 -10.38 16.71 -20.97
CA ASN A 273 -9.74 17.86 -21.61
C ASN A 273 -10.28 19.22 -21.15
N ASP A 274 -10.71 19.33 -19.88
CA ASP A 274 -11.20 20.58 -19.32
C ASP A 274 -10.09 21.47 -18.73
N GLY A 275 -8.85 20.98 -18.70
CA GLY A 275 -7.65 21.69 -18.22
C GLY A 275 -7.39 21.50 -16.72
N PHE A 276 -8.19 20.69 -16.03
CA PHE A 276 -7.97 20.31 -14.63
C PHE A 276 -7.63 18.82 -14.52
N VAL A 277 -6.59 18.51 -13.75
CA VAL A 277 -6.14 17.12 -13.62
C VAL A 277 -7.05 16.35 -12.67
N ASP A 278 -7.56 15.22 -13.15
CA ASP A 278 -8.44 14.30 -12.43
C ASP A 278 -7.66 13.17 -11.76
N VAL A 279 -8.30 12.45 -10.85
CA VAL A 279 -7.65 11.42 -10.03
C VAL A 279 -8.37 10.09 -10.11
N LEU A 280 -7.63 9.03 -10.46
CA LEU A 280 -8.09 7.65 -10.41
C LEU A 280 -7.50 6.93 -9.20
N VAL A 281 -8.35 6.45 -8.29
CA VAL A 281 -7.95 5.68 -7.10
C VAL A 281 -8.19 4.20 -7.36
N LEU A 282 -7.12 3.37 -7.24
CA LEU A 282 -7.15 1.94 -7.50
C LEU A 282 -7.21 1.14 -6.21
N ARG A 283 -8.14 0.18 -6.11
CA ARG A 283 -8.43 -0.56 -4.88
C ARG A 283 -8.46 -2.08 -5.08
N GLY A 284 -8.41 -2.80 -3.98
CA GLY A 284 -8.61 -4.24 -3.93
C GLY A 284 -7.39 -5.11 -4.22
N GLY A 285 -6.34 -4.54 -4.80
CA GLY A 285 -5.10 -5.29 -5.08
C GLY A 285 -4.54 -5.97 -3.83
N TRP A 286 -4.04 -7.21 -3.98
CA TRP A 286 -3.53 -8.11 -2.95
C TRP A 286 -4.58 -8.70 -1.99
N PHE A 287 -5.84 -8.25 -1.99
CA PHE A 287 -6.87 -8.79 -1.10
C PHE A 287 -7.49 -10.12 -1.60
N GLY A 288 -7.15 -10.58 -2.80
CA GLY A 288 -7.71 -11.81 -3.38
C GLY A 288 -9.25 -11.77 -3.44
N ALA A 289 -9.93 -12.76 -2.87
CA ALA A 289 -11.39 -12.84 -2.88
C ALA A 289 -12.09 -11.64 -2.20
N ASP A 290 -11.42 -11.00 -1.24
CA ASP A 290 -11.94 -9.82 -0.54
C ASP A 290 -11.63 -8.51 -1.30
N GLY A 291 -10.96 -8.58 -2.44
CA GLY A 291 -10.53 -7.43 -3.23
C GLY A 291 -11.61 -6.85 -4.17
N LEU A 292 -12.86 -7.27 -4.06
CA LEU A 292 -13.97 -6.79 -4.90
C LEU A 292 -14.39 -5.36 -4.51
N HIS A 293 -13.46 -4.43 -4.65
CA HIS A 293 -13.63 -3.02 -4.31
C HIS A 293 -13.75 -2.17 -5.58
N PRO A 294 -14.64 -1.15 -5.59
CA PRO A 294 -14.69 -0.21 -6.71
C PRO A 294 -13.46 0.68 -6.74
N ASN A 295 -12.95 0.96 -7.92
CA ASN A 295 -12.06 2.09 -8.15
C ASN A 295 -12.87 3.41 -8.03
N SER A 296 -12.20 4.56 -7.98
CA SER A 296 -12.86 5.87 -8.01
C SER A 296 -12.24 6.77 -9.07
N LEU A 297 -13.03 7.26 -10.03
CA LEU A 297 -12.67 8.39 -10.85
C LEU A 297 -13.19 9.67 -10.18
N LEU A 298 -12.28 10.47 -9.68
CA LEU A 298 -12.54 11.73 -8.98
C LEU A 298 -12.31 12.88 -9.97
N ARG A 299 -13.39 13.41 -10.54
CA ARG A 299 -13.31 14.56 -11.43
C ARG A 299 -13.02 15.83 -10.65
N ASN A 300 -11.98 16.55 -11.06
CA ASN A 300 -11.65 17.86 -10.57
C ASN A 300 -12.69 18.88 -11.06
N GLN A 301 -13.25 19.72 -10.18
CA GLN A 301 -14.29 20.69 -10.55
C GLN A 301 -13.71 22.07 -10.90
N GLY A 302 -12.37 22.22 -10.87
CA GLY A 302 -11.70 23.50 -11.13
C GLY A 302 -11.86 24.57 -10.05
N ASP A 303 -12.42 24.21 -8.90
CA ASP A 303 -12.64 25.11 -7.76
C ASP A 303 -11.98 24.59 -6.46
N GLY A 304 -11.03 23.64 -6.59
CA GLY A 304 -10.37 22.95 -5.48
C GLY A 304 -11.22 21.84 -4.87
N THR A 305 -12.33 21.43 -5.50
CA THR A 305 -13.16 20.32 -5.06
C THR A 305 -13.19 19.19 -6.10
N PHE A 306 -13.49 17.96 -5.65
CA PHE A 306 -13.60 16.78 -6.49
C PHE A 306 -14.98 16.14 -6.37
N ALA A 307 -15.43 15.51 -7.47
CA ALA A 307 -16.63 14.70 -7.50
C ALA A 307 -16.31 13.28 -7.97
N ASP A 308 -16.67 12.26 -7.20
CA ASP A 308 -16.62 10.88 -7.67
C ASP A 308 -17.73 10.66 -8.71
N ILE A 309 -17.31 10.35 -9.93
CA ILE A 309 -18.18 10.15 -11.09
C ILE A 309 -18.10 8.72 -11.65
N THR A 310 -17.49 7.79 -10.90
CA THR A 310 -17.23 6.42 -11.33
C THR A 310 -18.47 5.71 -11.87
N GLU A 311 -19.61 5.89 -11.17
CA GLU A 311 -20.87 5.27 -11.57
C GLU A 311 -21.48 5.96 -12.80
N GLU A 312 -21.47 7.29 -12.83
CA GLU A 312 -21.98 8.11 -13.92
C GLU A 312 -21.17 7.96 -15.22
N SER A 313 -19.87 7.79 -15.09
CA SER A 313 -18.97 7.61 -16.25
C SER A 313 -18.96 6.18 -16.80
N GLY A 314 -19.61 5.22 -16.15
CA GLY A 314 -19.62 3.81 -16.59
C GLY A 314 -18.37 3.00 -16.18
N LEU A 315 -17.52 3.52 -15.30
CA LEU A 315 -16.30 2.85 -14.82
C LEU A 315 -16.51 1.95 -13.58
N LEU A 316 -17.75 1.79 -13.12
CA LEU A 316 -18.02 1.01 -11.92
C LEU A 316 -17.86 -0.48 -12.20
N SER A 317 -16.73 -1.02 -11.80
CA SER A 317 -16.43 -2.45 -11.75
C SER A 317 -15.97 -2.86 -10.35
N LEU A 318 -15.99 -4.16 -10.05
CA LEU A 318 -15.60 -4.70 -8.75
C LEU A 318 -14.53 -5.77 -8.95
N HIS A 319 -13.30 -5.33 -9.10
CA HIS A 319 -12.14 -6.20 -9.29
C HIS A 319 -10.99 -5.81 -8.36
N PRO A 320 -10.16 -6.78 -7.93
CA PRO A 320 -8.90 -6.45 -7.26
C PRO A 320 -7.97 -5.72 -8.22
N THR A 321 -7.75 -4.41 -8.01
CA THR A 321 -6.98 -3.56 -8.93
C THR A 321 -5.79 -2.94 -8.22
N GLN A 322 -4.63 -2.95 -8.89
CA GLN A 322 -3.41 -2.28 -8.43
C GLN A 322 -2.85 -1.29 -9.46
N THR A 323 -3.12 -1.51 -10.73
CA THR A 323 -2.46 -0.80 -11.83
C THR A 323 -3.44 -0.40 -12.90
N ALA A 324 -3.24 0.79 -13.46
CA ALA A 324 -3.96 1.30 -14.61
C ALA A 324 -3.06 2.27 -15.37
N ALA A 325 -3.35 2.50 -16.63
CA ALA A 325 -2.63 3.47 -17.45
C ALA A 325 -3.56 4.16 -18.45
N TRP A 326 -3.37 5.46 -18.60
CA TRP A 326 -4.06 6.31 -19.55
C TRP A 326 -3.28 6.39 -20.85
N ALA A 327 -3.96 6.32 -22.00
CA ALA A 327 -3.43 6.62 -23.33
C ALA A 327 -4.58 6.91 -24.30
N ASP A 328 -4.34 7.75 -25.27
CA ASP A 328 -5.18 7.90 -26.46
C ASP A 328 -4.74 6.83 -27.46
N TYR A 329 -5.28 5.57 -27.30
CA TYR A 329 -4.81 4.42 -28.08
C TYR A 329 -5.30 4.47 -29.53
N ASP A 330 -6.39 5.20 -29.81
CA ASP A 330 -7.00 5.30 -31.13
C ASP A 330 -6.79 6.66 -31.80
N ASN A 331 -6.02 7.56 -31.17
CA ASN A 331 -5.67 8.90 -31.64
C ASN A 331 -6.91 9.77 -31.94
N ASP A 332 -7.99 9.62 -31.17
CA ASP A 332 -9.20 10.43 -31.30
C ASP A 332 -9.15 11.73 -30.49
N GLY A 333 -8.11 11.92 -29.66
CA GLY A 333 -7.87 13.09 -28.82
C GLY A 333 -8.45 12.98 -27.43
N HIS A 334 -8.99 11.83 -27.06
CA HIS A 334 -9.50 11.54 -25.72
C HIS A 334 -8.65 10.47 -25.06
N LEU A 335 -8.31 10.64 -23.77
CA LEU A 335 -7.56 9.64 -23.03
C LEU A 335 -8.45 8.45 -22.67
N ASP A 336 -8.04 7.26 -23.10
CA ASP A 336 -8.63 5.99 -22.75
C ASP A 336 -7.95 5.38 -21.53
N LEU A 337 -8.60 4.42 -20.89
CA LEU A 337 -8.13 3.85 -19.63
C LEU A 337 -7.99 2.32 -19.75
N PHE A 338 -6.78 1.81 -19.57
CA PHE A 338 -6.57 0.38 -19.37
C PHE A 338 -6.39 0.08 -17.87
N ILE A 339 -7.16 -0.90 -17.36
CA ILE A 339 -7.12 -1.36 -15.98
C ILE A 339 -6.61 -2.81 -15.92
N GLY A 340 -5.52 -3.02 -15.18
CA GLY A 340 -4.96 -4.34 -14.93
C GLY A 340 -5.49 -4.93 -13.61
N ASN A 341 -6.29 -6.00 -13.71
CA ASN A 341 -6.92 -6.66 -12.57
C ASN A 341 -6.14 -7.89 -12.11
N GLU A 342 -6.28 -8.24 -10.82
CA GLU A 342 -5.61 -9.39 -10.21
C GLU A 342 -6.53 -10.60 -10.17
N SER A 343 -6.35 -11.54 -11.10
CA SER A 343 -7.03 -12.83 -11.05
C SER A 343 -6.34 -13.81 -10.10
N SER A 344 -7.08 -14.71 -9.53
CA SER A 344 -6.59 -15.80 -8.70
C SER A 344 -7.02 -17.17 -9.31
N PRO A 345 -6.45 -18.29 -8.86
CA PRO A 345 -6.90 -19.60 -9.34
C PRO A 345 -8.39 -19.91 -9.06
N GLN A 346 -9.01 -19.15 -8.14
CA GLN A 346 -10.41 -19.33 -7.73
C GLN A 346 -11.36 -18.34 -8.40
N GLN A 347 -10.85 -17.20 -8.85
CA GLN A 347 -11.65 -16.09 -9.39
C GLN A 347 -10.94 -15.42 -10.56
N ASN A 348 -11.63 -15.35 -11.70
CA ASN A 348 -11.17 -14.61 -12.86
C ASN A 348 -11.63 -13.15 -12.79
N HIS A 349 -10.68 -12.25 -12.96
CA HIS A 349 -10.88 -10.83 -13.05
C HIS A 349 -10.18 -10.36 -14.34
N PRO A 350 -10.90 -10.28 -15.47
CA PRO A 350 -10.31 -9.83 -16.72
C PRO A 350 -9.82 -8.40 -16.61
N CYS A 351 -8.78 -8.05 -17.36
CA CYS A 351 -8.42 -6.67 -17.59
C CYS A 351 -9.52 -5.94 -18.34
N GLU A 352 -9.58 -4.62 -18.18
CA GLU A 352 -10.59 -3.76 -18.78
C GLU A 352 -9.90 -2.69 -19.64
N LEU A 353 -10.43 -2.45 -20.84
CA LEU A 353 -10.04 -1.32 -21.70
C LEU A 353 -11.28 -0.43 -21.88
N PHE A 354 -11.30 0.67 -21.22
CA PHE A 354 -12.38 1.66 -21.26
C PHE A 354 -12.05 2.72 -22.31
N ARG A 355 -12.75 2.70 -23.43
CA ARG A 355 -12.69 3.76 -24.43
C ARG A 355 -13.46 4.97 -23.93
N ASN A 356 -12.85 6.14 -23.97
CA ASN A 356 -13.49 7.41 -23.70
C ASN A 356 -14.41 7.81 -24.86
N ASN A 357 -15.69 8.07 -24.57
CA ASN A 357 -16.68 8.43 -25.60
C ASN A 357 -16.67 9.94 -25.93
N GLY A 358 -15.82 10.74 -25.29
CA GLY A 358 -15.73 12.20 -25.46
C GLY A 358 -16.91 12.99 -24.87
N ASP A 359 -17.80 12.33 -24.13
CA ASP A 359 -18.97 12.93 -23.48
C ASP A 359 -18.96 12.78 -21.94
N GLY A 360 -17.79 12.41 -21.37
CA GLY A 360 -17.59 12.13 -19.95
C GLY A 360 -17.97 10.72 -19.55
N THR A 361 -18.30 9.84 -20.50
CA THR A 361 -18.57 8.42 -20.27
C THR A 361 -17.57 7.51 -20.96
N PHE A 362 -17.48 6.26 -20.50
CA PHE A 362 -16.58 5.25 -21.03
C PHE A 362 -17.33 3.98 -21.44
N THR A 363 -16.77 3.25 -22.38
CA THR A 363 -17.28 1.95 -22.83
C THR A 363 -16.18 0.91 -22.71
N ASP A 364 -16.40 -0.16 -21.94
CA ASP A 364 -15.44 -1.29 -21.90
C ASP A 364 -15.45 -2.05 -23.24
N ILE A 365 -14.29 -2.11 -23.86
CA ILE A 365 -14.07 -2.77 -25.14
C ILE A 365 -12.98 -3.84 -25.08
N ALA A 366 -12.50 -4.21 -23.89
CA ALA A 366 -11.40 -5.14 -23.71
C ALA A 366 -11.62 -6.47 -24.45
N ALA A 367 -12.81 -7.08 -24.28
CA ALA A 367 -13.15 -8.33 -24.97
C ALA A 367 -13.24 -8.19 -26.50
N ALA A 368 -13.64 -7.02 -26.99
CA ALA A 368 -13.74 -6.76 -28.44
C ALA A 368 -12.37 -6.56 -29.08
N THR A 369 -11.38 -6.09 -28.34
CA THR A 369 -10.02 -5.80 -28.78
C THR A 369 -9.01 -6.92 -28.48
N GLY A 370 -9.41 -7.95 -27.72
CA GLY A 370 -8.54 -9.04 -27.28
C GLY A 370 -7.68 -8.71 -26.06
N LEU A 371 -8.02 -7.65 -25.31
CA LEU A 371 -7.27 -7.19 -24.13
C LEU A 371 -7.92 -7.58 -22.78
N ASP A 372 -8.96 -8.43 -22.80
CA ASP A 372 -9.60 -8.99 -21.59
C ASP A 372 -8.71 -10.09 -20.92
N VAL A 373 -7.44 -9.78 -20.75
CA VAL A 373 -6.41 -10.69 -20.23
C VAL A 373 -6.76 -11.15 -18.83
N ILE A 374 -6.66 -12.47 -18.60
CA ILE A 374 -6.75 -13.08 -17.27
C ILE A 374 -5.33 -13.32 -16.75
N GLY A 375 -5.02 -12.86 -15.53
CA GLY A 375 -3.73 -13.02 -14.89
C GLY A 375 -3.63 -12.26 -13.58
N PHE A 376 -2.51 -12.43 -12.86
CA PHE A 376 -2.22 -11.63 -11.67
C PHE A 376 -1.43 -10.40 -12.09
N ILE A 377 -2.14 -9.34 -12.54
CA ILE A 377 -1.53 -8.17 -13.16
C ILE A 377 -0.92 -7.25 -12.11
N LYS A 378 0.32 -6.81 -12.34
CA LYS A 378 1.09 -5.96 -11.42
C LYS A 378 1.60 -4.66 -12.02
N GLY A 379 1.63 -4.54 -13.31
CA GLY A 379 2.02 -3.30 -13.98
C GLY A 379 1.52 -3.29 -15.40
N VAL A 380 1.17 -2.11 -15.89
CA VAL A 380 0.77 -1.85 -17.26
C VAL A 380 1.45 -0.57 -17.75
N ALA A 381 1.81 -0.54 -19.03
CA ALA A 381 2.41 0.62 -19.65
C ALA A 381 2.05 0.70 -21.12
N TRP A 382 1.76 1.90 -21.60
CA TRP A 382 1.60 2.20 -23.01
C TRP A 382 2.88 2.77 -23.60
N GLY A 383 3.15 2.47 -24.87
CA GLY A 383 4.27 3.04 -25.61
C GLY A 383 4.27 2.57 -27.05
N ASP A 384 4.58 3.46 -27.98
CA ASP A 384 4.76 3.17 -29.41
C ASP A 384 6.13 2.50 -29.59
N ILE A 385 6.17 1.16 -29.77
CA ILE A 385 7.43 0.39 -29.81
C ILE A 385 8.04 0.29 -31.21
N ASP A 386 7.26 0.53 -32.25
CA ASP A 386 7.71 0.41 -33.62
C ASP A 386 7.64 1.72 -34.41
N ASN A 387 7.22 2.82 -33.79
CA ASN A 387 7.09 4.18 -34.31
C ASN A 387 6.01 4.31 -35.42
N ASP A 388 4.92 3.57 -35.30
CA ASP A 388 3.76 3.68 -36.19
C ASP A 388 2.74 4.73 -35.71
N ARG A 389 2.95 5.31 -34.51
CA ARG A 389 2.15 6.32 -33.80
C ARG A 389 0.92 5.76 -33.11
N LEU A 390 0.78 4.47 -32.99
CA LEU A 390 -0.25 3.83 -32.21
C LEU A 390 0.37 3.32 -30.89
N PRO A 391 -0.17 3.67 -29.73
CA PRO A 391 0.34 3.12 -28.47
C PRO A 391 0.12 1.62 -28.38
N ASP A 392 1.20 0.88 -28.12
CA ASP A 392 1.21 -0.54 -27.79
C ASP A 392 1.12 -0.75 -26.28
N LEU A 393 0.70 -1.94 -25.85
CA LEU A 393 0.45 -2.22 -24.45
C LEU A 393 1.38 -3.31 -23.91
N TYR A 394 2.12 -2.98 -22.84
CA TYR A 394 2.88 -3.95 -22.05
C TYR A 394 2.18 -4.26 -20.74
N ILE A 395 2.05 -5.55 -20.42
CA ILE A 395 1.41 -6.05 -19.20
C ILE A 395 2.39 -6.92 -18.41
N SER A 396 2.67 -6.52 -17.17
CA SER A 396 3.50 -7.28 -16.24
C SER A 396 2.62 -8.18 -15.35
N ARG A 397 2.96 -9.48 -15.27
CA ARG A 397 2.22 -10.50 -14.51
C ARG A 397 3.09 -11.15 -13.45
N LEU A 398 2.54 -11.37 -12.27
CA LEU A 398 3.23 -12.10 -11.21
C LEU A 398 3.05 -13.61 -11.39
N GLY A 399 4.19 -14.33 -11.50
CA GLY A 399 4.18 -15.80 -11.60
C GLY A 399 3.94 -16.35 -12.99
N GLU A 400 3.77 -15.49 -14.00
CA GLU A 400 3.57 -15.83 -15.41
C GLU A 400 4.47 -14.98 -16.30
N ALA A 401 4.60 -15.34 -17.57
CA ALA A 401 5.29 -14.50 -18.55
C ALA A 401 4.53 -13.17 -18.73
N ASN A 402 5.26 -12.06 -18.87
CA ASN A 402 4.65 -10.77 -19.21
C ASN A 402 4.11 -10.82 -20.64
N LEU A 403 3.26 -9.87 -21.00
CA LEU A 403 2.68 -9.77 -22.34
C LEU A 403 3.03 -8.43 -22.99
N LEU A 404 3.21 -8.46 -24.29
CA LEU A 404 3.38 -7.29 -25.13
C LEU A 404 2.38 -7.37 -26.29
N PHE A 405 1.48 -6.41 -26.34
CA PHE A 405 0.45 -6.32 -27.38
C PHE A 405 0.78 -5.19 -28.33
N HIS A 406 0.89 -5.52 -29.61
CA HIS A 406 0.98 -4.55 -30.69
C HIS A 406 -0.41 -4.04 -31.06
N ASN A 407 -0.56 -2.73 -31.21
CA ASN A 407 -1.80 -2.10 -31.67
C ASN A 407 -1.88 -2.14 -33.19
N ASP A 408 -2.68 -3.04 -33.73
CA ASP A 408 -2.81 -3.24 -35.17
C ASP A 408 -3.67 -2.15 -35.87
N GLY A 409 -4.18 -1.21 -35.10
CA GLY A 409 -5.12 -0.20 -35.58
C GLY A 409 -6.52 -0.75 -35.88
N PRO A 410 -7.39 0.05 -36.53
CA PRO A 410 -8.73 -0.37 -36.85
C PRO A 410 -8.77 -1.33 -38.02
N GLY A 411 -9.42 -2.48 -37.84
CA GLY A 411 -9.70 -3.43 -38.92
C GLY A 411 -10.72 -2.88 -39.95
N PRO A 412 -11.03 -3.67 -41.00
CA PRO A 412 -11.93 -3.24 -42.08
C PRO A 412 -13.34 -2.84 -41.65
N ASN A 413 -13.78 -3.29 -40.49
CA ASN A 413 -15.08 -2.96 -39.85
C ASN A 413 -14.99 -1.79 -38.87
N GLY A 414 -13.81 -1.14 -38.74
CA GLY A 414 -13.57 -0.07 -37.80
C GLY A 414 -13.34 -0.54 -36.33
N GLN A 415 -13.28 -1.84 -36.10
CA GLN A 415 -12.98 -2.40 -34.79
C GLN A 415 -11.46 -2.44 -34.58
N TRP A 416 -11.01 -1.92 -33.45
CA TRP A 416 -9.59 -1.96 -33.04
C TRP A 416 -9.18 -3.37 -32.62
N HIS A 417 -7.95 -3.71 -32.88
CA HIS A 417 -7.41 -5.02 -32.57
C HIS A 417 -5.97 -4.91 -32.04
N PHE A 418 -5.63 -5.80 -31.11
CA PHE A 418 -4.28 -5.91 -30.57
C PHE A 418 -3.77 -7.34 -30.72
N THR A 419 -2.55 -7.49 -31.23
CA THR A 419 -1.90 -8.79 -31.40
C THR A 419 -0.85 -9.02 -30.32
N ASP A 420 -0.94 -10.15 -29.60
CA ASP A 420 0.11 -10.59 -28.68
C ASP A 420 1.37 -10.95 -29.45
N ILE A 421 2.46 -10.23 -29.24
CA ILE A 421 3.76 -10.39 -29.88
C ILE A 421 4.87 -10.74 -28.85
N THR A 422 4.52 -11.27 -27.70
CA THR A 422 5.42 -11.61 -26.59
C THR A 422 6.59 -12.52 -26.99
#